data_ee17bccb00dd9019b36e08b5c538bcdd
#
_entry.id   ee17bccb00dd9019b36e08b5c538bcdd
#
_cell.length_a   1.000
_cell.length_b   1.000
_cell.length_c   1.000
_cell.angle_alpha   90.00
_cell.angle_beta   90.00
_cell.angle_gamma   90.00
#
_symmetry.space_group_name_H-M   'P 1'
#
loop_
_entity.id
_entity.type
_entity.pdbx_description
1 polymer ?
#
loop_
_entity_poly.entity_id
_entity_poly.type
_entity_poly.pdbx_seq_one_letter_code
_entity_poly.pdbx_strand_id
1 'polypeptide(L)'
;MPLTVGTAGHIDHGKTWLVRALTGKDTDRLPEERRRGISIDLGYAPLQLPDGRRLSVIDVPGHERFVRTMVAGATGIDLFLLVVDAGEGPRPQTHEHLAILRLLGVERGVVAVTKADAVDAETLELALEVARELVPGVEVVGVSAKTGEGLDELRAALHAAADGVRRTRSDRPTRLHVDRSFTLRGIGTVVTGTLRSGTIGAGDELRLEPSGRDVRVRSVQVHDRDVERAEPGQRVAVSLPGIERWDVVRGDTLGEPGAYSRSYRLDVALDEIEPIGDGARVQVHVGTAHVVARVVRVGGRWAQLRLVQPVVTARGDRVILRGDTTLGGGEVIDPAPPRHRDRTRMELVARGDVAATIDAPVRIDTLRHLLDGEPAGVERAGEWVFSRAWLSDLEQELRGRIEAADPLDPGAAIPAGEWATAVLPLLPFERRGARLHLAGVVASLGEREAEGVALERTLADAGSSATKIDDAGLARFLELQGRLVRLGPEHAIGRDGYEAARDVLLAECHARGDIALARFRDLLGVGRRDAQLLLERFDQDGVTRRVGDRRVLRRGAAARSTQPS
;
A
#
# COMPACT_ATOMS: atom_id res chain seq x y z
N MET A 1 16.57 -2.14 -25.33
CA MET A 1 15.31 -2.18 -24.56
C MET A 1 14.14 -2.22 -25.53
N PRO A 2 13.13 -3.08 -25.32
CA PRO A 2 11.93 -3.10 -26.13
C PRO A 2 11.09 -1.84 -25.87
N LEU A 3 10.63 -1.19 -26.95
CA LEU A 3 9.80 0.00 -26.93
C LEU A 3 8.58 -0.16 -27.83
N THR A 4 7.54 0.61 -27.55
CA THR A 4 6.30 0.61 -28.31
C THR A 4 6.06 1.98 -28.93
N VAL A 5 5.86 2.02 -30.26
CA VAL A 5 5.46 3.20 -31.03
C VAL A 5 3.97 3.13 -31.32
N GLY A 6 3.22 4.18 -31.04
CA GLY A 6 1.83 4.28 -31.41
C GLY A 6 1.59 5.28 -32.51
N THR A 7 0.79 4.92 -33.53
CA THR A 7 0.34 5.90 -34.52
C THR A 7 -0.68 6.85 -33.92
N ALA A 8 -0.78 8.07 -34.40
CA ALA A 8 -1.79 9.06 -34.05
C ALA A 8 -2.11 9.90 -35.29
N GLY A 9 -3.25 10.56 -35.33
CA GLY A 9 -3.64 11.41 -36.45
C GLY A 9 -5.04 11.10 -36.97
N HIS A 10 -5.50 11.93 -37.92
CA HIS A 10 -6.86 11.88 -38.43
C HIS A 10 -7.15 10.62 -39.23
N ILE A 11 -8.43 10.28 -39.46
CA ILE A 11 -8.86 9.26 -40.40
C ILE A 11 -8.35 9.64 -41.81
N ASP A 12 -8.04 8.66 -42.65
CA ASP A 12 -7.60 8.80 -44.02
C ASP A 12 -6.26 9.55 -44.23
N HIS A 13 -5.55 9.95 -43.17
CA HIS A 13 -4.19 10.50 -43.23
C HIS A 13 -3.11 9.43 -43.52
N GLY A 14 -3.49 8.16 -43.73
CA GLY A 14 -2.60 7.11 -44.21
C GLY A 14 -1.82 6.38 -43.11
N LYS A 15 -2.27 6.37 -41.83
CA LYS A 15 -1.60 5.65 -40.73
C LYS A 15 -1.32 4.19 -41.04
N THR A 16 -2.34 3.42 -41.38
CA THR A 16 -2.24 1.98 -41.68
C THR A 16 -1.37 1.71 -42.91
N TRP A 17 -1.46 2.57 -43.96
CA TRP A 17 -0.60 2.48 -45.14
C TRP A 17 0.87 2.75 -44.80
N LEU A 18 1.13 3.74 -43.96
CA LEU A 18 2.48 4.06 -43.49
C LEU A 18 3.06 2.92 -42.65
N VAL A 19 2.28 2.36 -41.71
CA VAL A 19 2.70 1.19 -40.91
C VAL A 19 3.03 0.00 -41.83
N ARG A 20 2.20 -0.26 -42.84
CA ARG A 20 2.46 -1.32 -43.83
C ARG A 20 3.73 -1.07 -44.61
N ALA A 21 3.98 0.16 -45.05
CA ALA A 21 5.20 0.53 -45.80
C ALA A 21 6.47 0.39 -44.94
N LEU A 22 6.39 0.74 -43.64
CA LEU A 22 7.50 0.62 -42.71
C LEU A 22 7.80 -0.83 -42.28
N THR A 23 6.76 -1.66 -42.12
CA THR A 23 6.87 -2.98 -41.44
C THR A 23 6.65 -4.18 -42.38
N GLY A 24 6.10 -3.95 -43.56
CA GLY A 24 5.66 -5.01 -44.48
C GLY A 24 4.40 -5.76 -44.02
N LYS A 25 3.79 -5.40 -42.88
CA LYS A 25 2.63 -6.10 -42.30
C LYS A 25 1.37 -5.25 -42.42
N ASP A 26 0.31 -5.85 -42.95
CA ASP A 26 -1.02 -5.23 -42.96
C ASP A 26 -1.65 -5.37 -41.58
N THR A 27 -2.01 -4.24 -40.95
CA THR A 27 -2.58 -4.19 -39.63
C THR A 27 -4.10 -4.30 -39.63
N ASP A 28 -4.79 -4.10 -40.74
CA ASP A 28 -6.22 -4.29 -40.91
C ASP A 28 -6.57 -5.77 -41.08
N ARG A 29 -7.07 -6.40 -40.01
CA ARG A 29 -7.33 -7.84 -39.95
C ARG A 29 -8.81 -8.18 -40.10
N LEU A 30 -9.71 -7.27 -39.68
CA LEU A 30 -11.12 -7.52 -39.72
C LEU A 30 -11.65 -7.39 -41.15
N PRO A 31 -12.53 -8.30 -41.61
CA PRO A 31 -13.17 -8.17 -42.90
C PRO A 31 -13.88 -6.83 -43.08
N GLU A 32 -14.38 -6.26 -41.98
CA GLU A 32 -15.07 -4.99 -41.98
C GLU A 32 -14.11 -3.80 -42.19
N GLU A 33 -12.90 -3.84 -41.61
CA GLU A 33 -11.83 -2.85 -41.84
C GLU A 33 -11.49 -2.78 -43.34
N ARG A 34 -11.24 -3.94 -43.92
CA ARG A 34 -10.92 -4.05 -45.36
C ARG A 34 -12.06 -3.58 -46.26
N ARG A 35 -13.31 -3.87 -45.89
CA ARG A 35 -14.49 -3.45 -46.66
C ARG A 35 -14.75 -1.96 -46.55
N ARG A 36 -14.51 -1.36 -45.41
CA ARG A 36 -14.77 0.06 -45.12
C ARG A 36 -13.57 0.95 -45.39
N GLY A 37 -12.36 0.38 -45.49
CA GLY A 37 -11.10 1.11 -45.66
C GLY A 37 -10.69 1.89 -44.41
N ILE A 38 -11.23 1.53 -43.22
CA ILE A 38 -10.95 2.22 -41.96
C ILE A 38 -10.58 1.21 -40.86
N SER A 39 -9.57 1.52 -40.07
CA SER A 39 -9.18 0.71 -38.92
C SER A 39 -10.23 0.87 -37.79
N ILE A 40 -10.68 -0.24 -37.22
CA ILE A 40 -11.72 -0.31 -36.18
C ILE A 40 -11.10 -0.70 -34.84
N ASP A 41 -10.16 -1.63 -34.85
CA ASP A 41 -9.47 -2.13 -33.67
C ASP A 41 -7.96 -1.84 -33.76
N LEU A 42 -7.23 -2.11 -32.68
CA LEU A 42 -5.78 -1.91 -32.65
C LEU A 42 -5.06 -2.87 -33.59
N GLY A 43 -4.25 -2.34 -34.50
CA GLY A 43 -3.34 -3.09 -35.31
C GLY A 43 -1.97 -3.24 -34.65
N TYR A 44 -1.23 -4.32 -34.97
CA TYR A 44 0.08 -4.56 -34.35
C TYR A 44 1.06 -5.09 -35.38
N ALA A 45 2.24 -4.46 -35.44
CA ALA A 45 3.31 -4.89 -36.31
C ALA A 45 4.69 -4.69 -35.66
N PRO A 46 5.68 -5.57 -35.93
CA PRO A 46 7.05 -5.32 -35.51
C PRO A 46 7.74 -4.38 -36.50
N LEU A 47 8.44 -3.36 -36.03
CA LEU A 47 9.30 -2.49 -36.84
C LEU A 47 10.76 -2.78 -36.47
N GLN A 48 11.57 -3.09 -37.45
CA GLN A 48 13.00 -3.24 -37.27
C GLN A 48 13.70 -1.90 -37.53
N LEU A 49 14.49 -1.45 -36.54
CA LEU A 49 15.31 -0.26 -36.66
C LEU A 49 16.65 -0.55 -37.33
N PRO A 50 17.37 0.48 -37.83
CA PRO A 50 18.67 0.32 -38.53
C PRO A 50 19.74 -0.41 -37.70
N ASP A 51 19.71 -0.29 -36.38
CA ASP A 51 20.62 -0.94 -35.40
C ASP A 51 20.24 -2.38 -35.05
N GLY A 52 19.18 -2.93 -35.68
CA GLY A 52 18.67 -4.27 -35.41
C GLY A 52 17.69 -4.38 -34.25
N ARG A 53 17.47 -3.32 -33.46
CA ARG A 53 16.39 -3.31 -32.42
C ARG A 53 15.02 -3.46 -33.08
N ARG A 54 14.11 -4.10 -32.36
CA ARG A 54 12.70 -4.23 -32.75
C ARG A 54 11.81 -3.41 -31.87
N LEU A 55 11.00 -2.55 -32.48
CA LEU A 55 9.91 -1.84 -31.84
C LEU A 55 8.59 -2.59 -32.05
N SER A 56 7.68 -2.50 -31.12
CA SER A 56 6.28 -2.86 -31.33
C SER A 56 5.52 -1.64 -31.84
N VAL A 57 4.93 -1.73 -33.04
CA VAL A 57 4.07 -0.67 -33.57
C VAL A 57 2.62 -0.98 -33.22
N ILE A 58 1.92 -0.01 -32.62
CA ILE A 58 0.47 -0.05 -32.41
C ILE A 58 -0.16 0.92 -33.42
N ASP A 59 -0.90 0.36 -34.35
CA ASP A 59 -1.68 1.16 -35.30
C ASP A 59 -3.07 1.41 -34.70
N VAL A 60 -3.34 2.69 -34.38
CA VAL A 60 -4.59 3.07 -33.71
C VAL A 60 -5.63 3.58 -34.72
N PRO A 61 -6.93 3.28 -34.52
CA PRO A 61 -7.98 3.81 -35.37
C PRO A 61 -8.05 5.34 -35.27
N GLY A 62 -8.26 6.01 -36.40
CA GLY A 62 -8.31 7.48 -36.49
C GLY A 62 -9.70 8.09 -36.33
N HIS A 63 -10.76 7.29 -36.40
CA HIS A 63 -12.13 7.79 -36.35
C HIS A 63 -12.61 8.08 -34.91
N GLU A 64 -13.31 9.19 -34.70
CA GLU A 64 -13.83 9.65 -33.39
C GLU A 64 -14.60 8.57 -32.61
N ARG A 65 -15.37 7.71 -33.29
CA ARG A 65 -16.09 6.59 -32.68
C ARG A 65 -15.17 5.57 -31.99
N PHE A 66 -13.89 5.53 -32.40
CA PHE A 66 -12.91 4.56 -31.88
C PHE A 66 -11.88 5.17 -30.97
N VAL A 67 -12.09 6.41 -30.52
CA VAL A 67 -11.16 7.07 -29.56
C VAL A 67 -10.96 6.23 -28.28
N ARG A 68 -11.98 5.49 -27.83
CA ARG A 68 -11.83 4.54 -26.70
C ARG A 68 -10.81 3.45 -26.98
N THR A 69 -10.79 2.95 -28.21
CA THR A 69 -9.82 1.95 -28.68
C THR A 69 -8.43 2.58 -28.79
N MET A 70 -8.35 3.80 -29.32
CA MET A 70 -7.12 4.59 -29.39
C MET A 70 -6.52 4.81 -28.01
N VAL A 71 -7.29 5.32 -27.03
CA VAL A 71 -6.80 5.57 -25.67
C VAL A 71 -6.26 4.28 -25.02
N ALA A 72 -6.97 3.16 -25.17
CA ALA A 72 -6.51 1.89 -24.62
C ALA A 72 -5.21 1.38 -25.28
N GLY A 73 -4.99 1.65 -26.57
CA GLY A 73 -3.71 1.40 -27.25
C GLY A 73 -2.62 2.36 -26.77
N ALA A 74 -2.96 3.63 -26.64
CA ALA A 74 -2.01 4.69 -26.29
C ALA A 74 -1.40 4.55 -24.89
N THR A 75 -2.07 3.89 -23.94
CA THR A 75 -1.54 3.68 -22.60
C THR A 75 -0.28 2.79 -22.54
N GLY A 76 0.02 2.06 -23.60
CA GLY A 76 1.23 1.23 -23.72
C GLY A 76 2.34 1.84 -24.55
N ILE A 77 2.15 3.05 -25.09
CA ILE A 77 3.05 3.73 -26.01
C ILE A 77 4.20 4.41 -25.28
N ASP A 78 5.41 4.29 -25.83
CA ASP A 78 6.62 5.00 -25.39
C ASP A 78 6.98 6.16 -26.30
N LEU A 79 6.64 6.02 -27.60
CA LEU A 79 6.89 6.96 -28.67
C LEU A 79 5.65 7.12 -29.51
N PHE A 80 5.35 8.30 -29.97
CA PHE A 80 4.29 8.51 -30.94
C PHE A 80 4.83 8.65 -32.37
N LEU A 81 4.02 8.23 -33.33
CA LEU A 81 4.15 8.53 -34.77
C LEU A 81 2.89 9.30 -35.17
N LEU A 82 2.97 10.64 -35.15
CA LEU A 82 1.86 11.48 -35.54
C LEU A 82 1.82 11.60 -37.05
N VAL A 83 0.70 11.25 -37.65
CA VAL A 83 0.54 11.20 -39.12
C VAL A 83 -0.39 12.33 -39.53
N VAL A 84 0.11 13.18 -40.44
CA VAL A 84 -0.58 14.33 -41.02
C VAL A 84 -0.52 14.23 -42.53
N ASP A 85 -1.63 14.44 -43.21
CA ASP A 85 -1.70 14.47 -44.66
C ASP A 85 -1.14 15.80 -45.19
N ALA A 86 -0.25 15.76 -46.20
CA ALA A 86 0.37 16.96 -46.76
C ALA A 86 -0.64 17.92 -47.43
N GLY A 87 -1.70 17.37 -48.03
CA GLY A 87 -2.73 18.17 -48.71
C GLY A 87 -3.81 18.72 -47.78
N GLU A 88 -4.06 18.03 -46.65
CA GLU A 88 -5.14 18.39 -45.74
C GLU A 88 -4.66 19.12 -44.47
N GLY A 89 -3.41 18.92 -44.06
CA GLY A 89 -2.87 19.45 -42.83
C GLY A 89 -3.48 18.85 -41.55
N PRO A 90 -3.20 19.42 -40.38
CA PRO A 90 -3.78 18.95 -39.10
C PRO A 90 -5.31 19.13 -39.09
N ARG A 91 -6.03 18.09 -38.69
CA ARG A 91 -7.48 18.04 -38.55
C ARG A 91 -7.89 17.93 -37.07
N PRO A 92 -9.17 18.12 -36.69
CA PRO A 92 -9.63 18.07 -35.29
C PRO A 92 -9.17 16.82 -34.53
N GLN A 93 -9.22 15.63 -35.17
CA GLN A 93 -8.75 14.38 -34.55
C GLN A 93 -7.23 14.34 -34.37
N THR A 94 -6.46 15.04 -35.22
CA THR A 94 -5.01 15.20 -35.01
C THR A 94 -4.72 15.91 -33.69
N HIS A 95 -5.46 16.98 -33.41
CA HIS A 95 -5.35 17.74 -32.15
C HIS A 95 -5.83 16.93 -30.95
N GLU A 96 -6.97 16.20 -31.08
CA GLU A 96 -7.46 15.33 -29.99
C GLU A 96 -6.47 14.22 -29.66
N HIS A 97 -5.92 13.52 -30.66
CA HIS A 97 -4.92 12.48 -30.46
C HIS A 97 -3.66 13.02 -29.79
N LEU A 98 -3.19 14.20 -30.23
CA LEU A 98 -2.03 14.85 -29.64
C LEU A 98 -2.30 15.24 -28.17
N ALA A 99 -3.48 15.76 -27.87
CA ALA A 99 -3.88 16.09 -26.50
C ALA A 99 -3.91 14.83 -25.60
N ILE A 100 -4.46 13.73 -26.09
CA ILE A 100 -4.45 12.44 -25.38
C ILE A 100 -3.03 11.95 -25.14
N LEU A 101 -2.13 12.00 -26.12
CA LEU A 101 -0.73 11.61 -25.96
C LEU A 101 -0.03 12.45 -24.88
N ARG A 102 -0.23 13.77 -24.88
CA ARG A 102 0.30 14.68 -23.85
C ARG A 102 -0.23 14.33 -22.45
N LEU A 103 -1.53 14.10 -22.31
CA LEU A 103 -2.15 13.69 -21.04
C LEU A 103 -1.61 12.34 -20.55
N LEU A 104 -1.27 11.43 -21.45
CA LEU A 104 -0.63 10.15 -21.13
C LEU A 104 0.88 10.27 -20.84
N GLY A 105 1.46 11.46 -20.99
CA GLY A 105 2.88 11.71 -20.77
C GLY A 105 3.78 11.15 -21.88
N VAL A 106 3.23 10.92 -23.08
CA VAL A 106 4.00 10.51 -24.25
C VAL A 106 4.52 11.76 -24.96
N GLU A 107 5.73 12.17 -24.64
CA GLU A 107 6.32 13.44 -25.08
C GLU A 107 7.25 13.27 -26.28
N ARG A 108 7.75 12.05 -26.53
CA ARG A 108 8.71 11.75 -27.59
C ARG A 108 8.02 11.09 -28.76
N GLY A 109 8.48 11.42 -29.97
CA GLY A 109 7.94 10.84 -31.17
C GLY A 109 8.48 11.50 -32.44
N VAL A 110 7.80 11.22 -33.53
CA VAL A 110 8.09 11.77 -34.87
C VAL A 110 6.77 12.18 -35.50
N VAL A 111 6.79 13.24 -36.29
CA VAL A 111 5.66 13.62 -37.16
C VAL A 111 5.98 13.18 -38.60
N ALA A 112 5.10 12.39 -39.17
CA ALA A 112 5.16 12.00 -40.57
C ALA A 112 4.13 12.79 -41.39
N VAL A 113 4.58 13.64 -42.28
CA VAL A 113 3.73 14.33 -43.27
C VAL A 113 3.60 13.42 -44.50
N THR A 114 2.44 12.76 -44.60
CA THR A 114 2.20 11.71 -45.60
C THR A 114 1.67 12.23 -46.91
N LYS A 115 1.62 11.34 -47.92
CA LYS A 115 1.17 11.63 -49.27
C LYS A 115 1.98 12.76 -49.94
N ALA A 116 3.29 12.83 -49.63
CA ALA A 116 4.20 13.81 -50.23
C ALA A 116 4.22 13.74 -51.75
N ASP A 117 3.97 12.55 -52.35
CA ASP A 117 3.85 12.32 -53.81
C ASP A 117 2.58 12.90 -54.43
N ALA A 118 1.62 13.34 -53.65
CA ALA A 118 0.31 13.83 -54.11
C ALA A 118 0.19 15.36 -54.16
N VAL A 119 1.20 16.08 -53.68
CA VAL A 119 1.24 17.55 -53.60
C VAL A 119 2.51 18.10 -54.31
N ASP A 120 2.51 19.37 -54.63
CA ASP A 120 3.72 20.06 -55.14
C ASP A 120 4.70 20.38 -53.99
N ALA A 121 5.91 20.78 -54.35
CA ALA A 121 6.98 21.07 -53.37
C ALA A 121 6.65 22.23 -52.42
N GLU A 122 5.92 23.25 -52.87
CA GLU A 122 5.53 24.41 -52.06
C GLU A 122 4.48 24.00 -51.01
N THR A 123 3.48 23.22 -51.41
CA THR A 123 2.47 22.67 -50.51
C THR A 123 3.09 21.73 -49.47
N LEU A 124 4.06 20.89 -49.88
CA LEU A 124 4.76 19.99 -48.94
C LEU A 124 5.56 20.79 -47.91
N GLU A 125 6.32 21.82 -48.33
CA GLU A 125 7.10 22.62 -47.39
C GLU A 125 6.20 23.36 -46.39
N LEU A 126 5.07 23.90 -46.83
CA LEU A 126 4.07 24.51 -45.94
C LEU A 126 3.52 23.49 -44.95
N ALA A 127 3.20 22.28 -45.40
CA ALA A 127 2.70 21.22 -44.51
C ALA A 127 3.75 20.79 -43.48
N LEU A 128 5.02 20.74 -43.83
CA LEU A 128 6.12 20.45 -42.91
C LEU A 128 6.27 21.59 -41.89
N GLU A 129 6.15 22.86 -42.27
CA GLU A 129 6.22 24.00 -41.37
C GLU A 129 5.08 23.98 -40.36
N VAL A 130 3.84 23.79 -40.80
CA VAL A 130 2.67 23.65 -39.95
C VAL A 130 2.82 22.46 -38.98
N ALA A 131 3.40 21.35 -39.40
CA ALA A 131 3.65 20.21 -38.57
C ALA A 131 4.73 20.49 -37.49
N ARG A 132 5.78 21.27 -37.82
CA ARG A 132 6.80 21.72 -36.83
C ARG A 132 6.19 22.66 -35.78
N GLU A 133 5.29 23.55 -36.15
CA GLU A 133 4.57 24.42 -35.22
C GLU A 133 3.62 23.65 -34.32
N LEU A 134 2.96 22.59 -34.81
CA LEU A 134 2.02 21.76 -34.06
C LEU A 134 2.71 21.02 -32.92
N VAL A 135 3.94 20.51 -33.16
CA VAL A 135 4.72 19.75 -32.15
C VAL A 135 6.17 20.26 -32.13
N PRO A 136 6.42 21.39 -31.45
CA PRO A 136 7.76 21.97 -31.39
C PRO A 136 8.78 21.00 -30.78
N GLY A 137 9.98 20.95 -31.36
CA GLY A 137 11.10 20.15 -30.87
C GLY A 137 11.04 18.66 -31.24
N VAL A 138 10.07 18.27 -32.08
CA VAL A 138 9.94 16.90 -32.61
C VAL A 138 10.35 16.88 -34.08
N GLU A 139 11.05 15.82 -34.49
CA GLU A 139 11.45 15.63 -35.89
C GLU A 139 10.22 15.47 -36.79
N VAL A 140 10.22 16.18 -37.93
CA VAL A 140 9.13 16.16 -38.92
C VAL A 140 9.69 15.70 -40.27
N VAL A 141 9.12 14.63 -40.80
CA VAL A 141 9.59 13.98 -42.04
C VAL A 141 8.46 13.91 -43.08
N GLY A 142 8.71 14.39 -44.29
CA GLY A 142 7.81 14.21 -45.42
C GLY A 142 7.97 12.80 -45.98
N VAL A 143 6.86 12.08 -46.20
CA VAL A 143 6.91 10.67 -46.64
C VAL A 143 5.83 10.34 -47.65
N SER A 144 6.13 9.39 -48.53
CA SER A 144 5.13 8.72 -49.37
C SER A 144 5.15 7.21 -49.09
N ALA A 145 4.10 6.69 -48.49
CA ALA A 145 3.93 5.23 -48.33
C ALA A 145 3.75 4.51 -49.69
N LYS A 146 3.42 5.24 -50.76
CA LYS A 146 3.19 4.70 -52.10
C LYS A 146 4.49 4.57 -52.90
N THR A 147 5.35 5.58 -52.86
CA THR A 147 6.61 5.60 -53.61
C THR A 147 7.79 5.07 -52.79
N GLY A 148 7.68 5.09 -51.45
CA GLY A 148 8.76 4.76 -50.54
C GLY A 148 9.65 5.95 -50.16
N GLU A 149 9.41 7.13 -50.70
CA GLU A 149 10.15 8.36 -50.42
C GLU A 149 10.04 8.74 -48.94
N GLY A 150 11.16 9.13 -48.32
CA GLY A 150 11.22 9.57 -46.92
C GLY A 150 11.09 8.44 -45.86
N LEU A 151 10.92 7.18 -46.28
CA LEU A 151 10.75 6.08 -45.29
C LEU A 151 12.03 5.75 -44.52
N ASP A 152 13.20 5.90 -45.14
CA ASP A 152 14.48 5.63 -44.47
C ASP A 152 14.83 6.76 -43.52
N GLU A 153 14.54 8.00 -43.88
CA GLU A 153 14.63 9.17 -43.00
C GLU A 153 13.68 9.03 -41.80
N LEU A 154 12.46 8.57 -42.03
CA LEU A 154 11.50 8.30 -40.96
C LEU A 154 11.98 7.19 -40.02
N ARG A 155 12.60 6.12 -40.54
CA ARG A 155 13.21 5.06 -39.69
C ARG A 155 14.37 5.63 -38.86
N ALA A 156 15.20 6.50 -39.45
CA ALA A 156 16.30 7.16 -38.75
C ALA A 156 15.78 8.09 -37.64
N ALA A 157 14.73 8.88 -37.92
CA ALA A 157 14.09 9.75 -36.94
C ALA A 157 13.46 8.95 -35.78
N LEU A 158 12.76 7.86 -36.05
CA LEU A 158 12.21 6.96 -35.03
C LEU A 158 13.33 6.30 -34.19
N HIS A 159 14.45 5.95 -34.83
CA HIS A 159 15.62 5.44 -34.10
C HIS A 159 16.20 6.47 -33.15
N ALA A 160 16.41 7.70 -33.60
CA ALA A 160 16.89 8.79 -32.74
C ALA A 160 15.94 9.11 -31.59
N ALA A 161 14.63 9.13 -31.84
CA ALA A 161 13.62 9.32 -30.80
C ALA A 161 13.64 8.19 -29.77
N ALA A 162 13.88 6.94 -30.19
CA ALA A 162 13.94 5.76 -29.33
C ALA A 162 15.16 5.77 -28.40
N ASP A 163 16.30 6.33 -28.82
CA ASP A 163 17.51 6.42 -27.96
C ASP A 163 17.33 7.31 -26.73
N GLY A 164 16.41 8.25 -26.80
CA GLY A 164 16.14 9.16 -25.68
C GLY A 164 15.17 8.60 -24.63
N VAL A 165 14.56 7.44 -24.84
CA VAL A 165 13.58 6.86 -23.91
C VAL A 165 14.29 6.05 -22.82
N ARG A 166 14.12 6.47 -21.57
CA ARG A 166 14.59 5.72 -20.41
C ARG A 166 13.43 4.96 -19.78
N ARG A 167 13.52 3.65 -19.68
CA ARG A 167 12.60 2.80 -18.90
C ARG A 167 13.34 2.12 -17.76
N THR A 168 12.86 2.32 -16.55
CA THR A 168 13.30 1.63 -15.32
C THR A 168 12.06 1.04 -14.66
N ARG A 169 11.60 -0.15 -15.13
CA ARG A 169 10.40 -0.78 -14.56
C ARG A 169 10.49 -2.31 -14.46
N SER A 170 11.66 -2.90 -14.72
CA SER A 170 11.87 -4.35 -14.59
C SER A 170 11.91 -4.84 -13.14
N ASP A 171 12.28 -3.95 -12.22
CA ASP A 171 12.37 -4.14 -10.77
C ASP A 171 11.03 -3.99 -10.03
N ARG A 172 9.99 -3.52 -10.73
CA ARG A 172 8.64 -3.40 -10.17
C ARG A 172 7.85 -4.70 -10.30
N PRO A 173 6.82 -4.92 -9.47
CA PRO A 173 5.93 -6.08 -9.60
C PRO A 173 5.37 -6.20 -11.01
N THR A 174 5.19 -7.43 -11.47
CA THR A 174 4.68 -7.72 -12.80
C THR A 174 3.29 -7.17 -13.02
N ARG A 175 3.10 -6.45 -14.16
CA ARG A 175 1.80 -5.89 -14.56
C ARG A 175 1.63 -5.83 -16.07
N LEU A 176 0.64 -6.56 -16.57
CA LEU A 176 0.24 -6.57 -17.98
C LEU A 176 -1.23 -6.16 -18.07
N HIS A 177 -1.53 -5.10 -18.81
CA HIS A 177 -2.90 -4.70 -19.11
C HIS A 177 -3.43 -5.50 -20.30
N VAL A 178 -4.52 -6.24 -20.10
CA VAL A 178 -5.13 -7.07 -21.14
C VAL A 178 -5.84 -6.20 -22.17
N ASP A 179 -5.41 -6.28 -23.43
CA ASP A 179 -6.07 -5.60 -24.56
C ASP A 179 -6.98 -6.54 -25.36
N ARG A 180 -6.70 -7.84 -25.35
CA ARG A 180 -7.50 -8.88 -26.00
C ARG A 180 -7.45 -10.20 -25.26
N SER A 181 -8.55 -10.98 -25.39
CA SER A 181 -8.61 -12.39 -25.03
C SER A 181 -9.23 -13.20 -26.17
N PHE A 182 -8.67 -14.36 -26.48
CA PHE A 182 -9.20 -15.28 -27.49
C PHE A 182 -8.82 -16.72 -27.17
N THR A 183 -9.51 -17.66 -27.80
CA THR A 183 -9.23 -19.08 -27.64
C THR A 183 -8.52 -19.63 -28.85
N LEU A 184 -7.43 -20.35 -28.64
CA LEU A 184 -6.73 -21.11 -29.68
C LEU A 184 -6.97 -22.60 -29.46
N ARG A 185 -7.32 -23.30 -30.55
CA ARG A 185 -7.56 -24.75 -30.52
C ARG A 185 -6.30 -25.50 -30.06
N GLY A 186 -6.44 -26.31 -29.02
CA GLY A 186 -5.34 -27.10 -28.44
C GLY A 186 -4.44 -26.33 -27.44
N ILE A 187 -4.58 -25.01 -27.35
CA ILE A 187 -3.81 -24.15 -26.42
C ILE A 187 -4.70 -23.65 -25.27
N GLY A 188 -5.95 -23.31 -25.56
CA GLY A 188 -6.88 -22.70 -24.59
C GLY A 188 -6.94 -21.19 -24.73
N THR A 189 -7.21 -20.50 -23.63
CA THR A 189 -7.33 -19.05 -23.59
C THR A 189 -5.95 -18.40 -23.65
N VAL A 190 -5.81 -17.45 -24.56
CA VAL A 190 -4.65 -16.59 -24.73
C VAL A 190 -5.09 -15.15 -24.52
N VAL A 191 -4.37 -14.44 -23.68
CA VAL A 191 -4.53 -13.00 -23.48
C VAL A 191 -3.35 -12.26 -24.09
N THR A 192 -3.60 -11.08 -24.64
CA THR A 192 -2.54 -10.20 -25.11
C THR A 192 -2.60 -8.86 -24.42
N GLY A 193 -1.45 -8.20 -24.32
CA GLY A 193 -1.34 -6.88 -23.71
C GLY A 193 0.08 -6.34 -23.76
N THR A 194 0.25 -5.08 -23.35
CA THR A 194 1.57 -4.50 -23.16
C THR A 194 2.02 -4.70 -21.73
N LEU A 195 3.18 -5.32 -21.54
CA LEU A 195 3.81 -5.51 -20.23
C LEU A 195 4.36 -4.16 -19.73
N ARG A 196 3.77 -3.65 -18.65
CA ARG A 196 4.09 -2.33 -18.09
C ARG A 196 5.28 -2.37 -17.13
N SER A 197 5.37 -3.44 -16.34
CA SER A 197 6.41 -3.63 -15.33
C SER A 197 6.64 -5.10 -15.05
N GLY A 198 7.75 -5.42 -14.39
CA GLY A 198 8.16 -6.80 -14.09
C GLY A 198 8.42 -7.61 -15.34
N THR A 199 8.47 -8.92 -15.20
CA THR A 199 8.71 -9.86 -16.31
C THR A 199 7.70 -11.00 -16.25
N ILE A 200 7.42 -11.65 -17.39
CA ILE A 200 6.51 -12.81 -17.45
C ILE A 200 7.22 -13.96 -18.17
N GLY A 201 7.25 -15.12 -17.55
CA GLY A 201 7.78 -16.37 -18.10
C GLY A 201 6.82 -17.53 -17.96
N ALA A 202 7.13 -18.64 -18.64
CA ALA A 202 6.39 -19.88 -18.47
C ALA A 202 6.55 -20.41 -17.04
N GLY A 203 5.44 -20.83 -16.42
CA GLY A 203 5.41 -21.34 -15.06
C GLY A 203 5.11 -20.27 -13.99
N ASP A 204 5.18 -18.98 -14.32
CA ASP A 204 4.89 -17.91 -13.39
C ASP A 204 3.43 -17.99 -12.88
N GLU A 205 3.24 -17.68 -11.60
CA GLU A 205 1.94 -17.56 -10.97
C GLU A 205 1.57 -16.09 -10.89
N LEU A 206 0.46 -15.74 -11.54
CA LEU A 206 -0.05 -14.38 -11.61
C LEU A 206 -1.50 -14.34 -11.13
N ARG A 207 -2.00 -13.15 -10.90
CA ARG A 207 -3.40 -12.91 -10.54
C ARG A 207 -4.09 -12.09 -11.60
N LEU A 208 -5.27 -12.56 -12.02
CA LEU A 208 -6.17 -11.83 -12.88
C LEU A 208 -6.99 -10.87 -12.04
N GLU A 209 -6.79 -9.58 -12.21
CA GLU A 209 -7.51 -8.53 -11.51
C GLU A 209 -8.48 -7.81 -12.46
N PRO A 210 -9.66 -7.34 -12.02
CA PRO A 210 -10.10 -7.24 -10.62
C PRO A 210 -10.81 -8.50 -10.08
N SER A 211 -10.86 -9.61 -10.80
CA SER A 211 -11.55 -10.83 -10.34
C SER A 211 -10.88 -11.48 -9.12
N GLY A 212 -9.57 -11.28 -8.95
CA GLY A 212 -8.77 -11.89 -7.88
C GLY A 212 -8.42 -13.36 -8.13
N ARG A 213 -8.57 -13.86 -9.37
CA ARG A 213 -8.34 -15.26 -9.72
C ARG A 213 -6.86 -15.52 -10.00
N ASP A 214 -6.27 -16.46 -9.27
CA ASP A 214 -4.90 -16.90 -9.52
C ASP A 214 -4.82 -17.75 -10.78
N VAL A 215 -3.80 -17.52 -11.59
CA VAL A 215 -3.58 -18.13 -12.89
C VAL A 215 -2.12 -18.53 -13.05
N ARG A 216 -1.86 -19.62 -13.76
CA ARG A 216 -0.50 -20.05 -14.09
C ARG A 216 -0.22 -19.86 -15.56
N VAL A 217 0.92 -19.25 -15.88
CA VAL A 217 1.36 -19.03 -17.25
C VAL A 217 1.87 -20.35 -17.86
N ARG A 218 1.32 -20.75 -19.00
CA ARG A 218 1.79 -21.95 -19.72
C ARG A 218 2.90 -21.62 -20.71
N SER A 219 2.74 -20.55 -21.48
CA SER A 219 3.71 -20.07 -22.47
C SER A 219 3.57 -18.59 -22.70
N VAL A 220 4.65 -18.00 -23.20
CA VAL A 220 4.75 -16.56 -23.47
C VAL A 220 5.29 -16.36 -24.88
N GLN A 221 4.66 -15.47 -25.66
CA GLN A 221 5.11 -15.11 -26.99
C GLN A 221 5.26 -13.61 -27.14
N VAL A 222 6.30 -13.20 -27.85
CA VAL A 222 6.55 -11.82 -28.28
C VAL A 222 6.77 -11.81 -29.80
N HIS A 223 6.01 -10.99 -30.53
CA HIS A 223 6.06 -10.93 -31.98
C HIS A 223 5.92 -12.31 -32.67
N ASP A 224 4.91 -13.08 -32.27
CA ASP A 224 4.60 -14.42 -32.78
C ASP A 224 5.73 -15.46 -32.58
N ARG A 225 6.65 -15.25 -31.61
CA ARG A 225 7.74 -16.16 -31.25
C ARG A 225 7.69 -16.49 -29.78
N ASP A 226 7.89 -17.77 -29.43
CA ASP A 226 8.05 -18.18 -28.07
C ASP A 226 9.30 -17.56 -27.45
N VAL A 227 9.16 -17.05 -26.23
CA VAL A 227 10.25 -16.49 -25.44
C VAL A 227 10.26 -17.15 -24.06
N GLU A 228 11.44 -17.30 -23.49
CA GLU A 228 11.59 -17.80 -22.12
C GLU A 228 10.97 -16.81 -21.13
N ARG A 229 11.24 -15.52 -21.33
CA ARG A 229 10.74 -14.43 -20.48
C ARG A 229 10.52 -13.15 -21.32
N ALA A 230 9.36 -12.53 -21.08
CA ALA A 230 9.06 -11.22 -21.68
C ALA A 230 9.46 -10.10 -20.74
N GLU A 231 9.83 -8.95 -21.31
CA GLU A 231 10.32 -7.76 -20.62
C GLU A 231 9.33 -6.58 -20.72
N PRO A 232 9.40 -5.59 -19.80
CA PRO A 232 8.58 -4.38 -19.88
C PRO A 232 8.73 -3.68 -21.22
N GLY A 233 7.60 -3.19 -21.75
CA GLY A 233 7.52 -2.52 -23.06
C GLY A 233 7.20 -3.46 -24.21
N GLN A 234 7.27 -4.75 -24.02
CA GLN A 234 6.87 -5.69 -25.06
C GLN A 234 5.35 -5.87 -25.06
N ARG A 235 4.82 -6.05 -26.26
CA ARG A 235 3.50 -6.63 -26.41
C ARG A 235 3.61 -8.15 -26.34
N VAL A 236 2.89 -8.72 -25.38
CA VAL A 236 3.04 -10.11 -24.97
C VAL A 236 1.74 -10.86 -25.21
N ALA A 237 1.83 -12.10 -25.70
CA ALA A 237 0.73 -13.06 -25.68
C ALA A 237 1.02 -14.11 -24.59
N VAL A 238 0.07 -14.31 -23.67
CA VAL A 238 0.21 -15.20 -22.52
C VAL A 238 -0.88 -16.27 -22.60
N SER A 239 -0.47 -17.54 -22.60
CA SER A 239 -1.40 -18.68 -22.55
C SER A 239 -1.77 -19.01 -21.11
N LEU A 240 -3.07 -19.03 -20.81
CA LEU A 240 -3.65 -19.24 -19.49
C LEU A 240 -4.54 -20.50 -19.48
N PRO A 241 -4.01 -21.67 -19.18
CA PRO A 241 -4.81 -22.90 -19.09
C PRO A 241 -5.81 -22.82 -17.93
N GLY A 242 -6.98 -23.41 -18.10
CA GLY A 242 -8.02 -23.46 -17.04
C GLY A 242 -8.79 -22.15 -16.85
N ILE A 243 -8.58 -21.18 -17.74
CA ILE A 243 -9.33 -19.94 -17.81
C ILE A 243 -10.18 -19.96 -19.07
N GLU A 244 -11.45 -19.64 -18.95
CA GLU A 244 -12.32 -19.49 -20.10
C GLU A 244 -12.21 -18.08 -20.69
N ARG A 245 -12.42 -17.95 -22.00
CA ARG A 245 -12.27 -16.65 -22.68
C ARG A 245 -13.14 -15.55 -22.06
N TRP A 246 -14.35 -15.88 -21.63
CA TRP A 246 -15.28 -14.91 -21.02
C TRP A 246 -14.92 -14.50 -19.58
N ASP A 247 -13.99 -15.22 -18.93
CA ASP A 247 -13.48 -14.87 -17.60
C ASP A 247 -12.43 -13.75 -17.66
N VAL A 248 -11.95 -13.42 -18.87
CA VAL A 248 -10.94 -12.38 -19.08
C VAL A 248 -11.42 -11.41 -20.15
N VAL A 249 -11.53 -10.15 -19.78
CA VAL A 249 -12.00 -9.10 -20.68
C VAL A 249 -10.94 -8.02 -20.87
N ARG A 250 -11.08 -7.22 -21.93
CA ARG A 250 -10.29 -6.01 -22.11
C ARG A 250 -10.49 -5.10 -20.88
N GLY A 251 -9.40 -4.61 -20.31
CA GLY A 251 -9.41 -3.82 -19.10
C GLY A 251 -8.95 -4.57 -17.85
N ASP A 252 -8.93 -5.90 -17.91
CA ASP A 252 -8.33 -6.70 -16.85
C ASP A 252 -6.80 -6.54 -16.83
N THR A 253 -6.23 -6.87 -15.70
CA THR A 253 -4.78 -6.81 -15.49
C THR A 253 -4.27 -8.16 -15.00
N LEU A 254 -3.23 -8.69 -15.63
CA LEU A 254 -2.43 -9.76 -15.05
C LEU A 254 -1.32 -9.14 -14.22
N GLY A 255 -1.27 -9.44 -12.93
CA GLY A 255 -0.28 -8.90 -12.01
C GLY A 255 0.25 -9.93 -11.03
N GLU A 256 1.33 -9.58 -10.37
CA GLU A 256 1.87 -10.35 -9.26
C GLU A 256 0.87 -10.41 -8.11
N PRO A 257 0.59 -11.58 -7.52
CA PRO A 257 -0.39 -11.73 -6.45
C PRO A 257 -0.10 -10.81 -5.25
N GLY A 258 -1.08 -9.99 -4.88
CA GLY A 258 -0.97 -9.08 -3.73
C GLY A 258 -0.16 -7.81 -3.97
N ALA A 259 0.41 -7.59 -5.16
CA ALA A 259 1.17 -6.39 -5.47
C ALA A 259 0.28 -5.16 -5.76
N TYR A 260 -0.92 -5.39 -6.25
CA TYR A 260 -1.83 -4.32 -6.67
C TYR A 260 -3.15 -4.39 -5.92
N SER A 261 -3.69 -3.22 -5.61
CA SER A 261 -4.99 -3.09 -4.94
C SER A 261 -6.11 -2.84 -5.95
N ARG A 262 -7.19 -3.57 -5.80
CA ARG A 262 -8.45 -3.31 -6.48
C ARG A 262 -9.17 -2.15 -5.80
N SER A 263 -9.52 -1.10 -6.54
CA SER A 263 -10.13 0.08 -5.94
C SER A 263 -11.32 0.65 -6.72
N TYR A 264 -12.31 1.13 -5.98
CA TYR A 264 -13.44 1.93 -6.48
C TYR A 264 -13.16 3.44 -6.38
N ARG A 265 -11.97 3.83 -5.96
CA ARG A 265 -11.56 5.23 -5.79
C ARG A 265 -10.12 5.41 -6.26
N LEU A 266 -9.88 6.55 -6.90
CA LEU A 266 -8.54 6.99 -7.25
C LEU A 266 -8.40 8.45 -6.83
N ASP A 267 -7.33 8.79 -6.13
CA ASP A 267 -6.94 10.18 -5.96
C ASP A 267 -6.05 10.59 -7.13
N VAL A 268 -6.39 11.68 -7.77
CA VAL A 268 -5.72 12.12 -9.01
C VAL A 268 -5.35 13.60 -8.96
N ALA A 269 -4.24 13.93 -9.63
CA ALA A 269 -3.89 15.29 -9.99
C ALA A 269 -4.35 15.54 -11.43
N LEU A 270 -5.37 16.36 -11.61
CA LEU A 270 -6.00 16.61 -12.91
C LEU A 270 -5.20 17.60 -13.76
N ASP A 271 -5.17 17.31 -15.06
CA ASP A 271 -4.73 18.20 -16.14
C ASP A 271 -5.95 18.40 -17.06
N GLU A 272 -6.62 19.54 -16.91
CA GLU A 272 -7.91 19.82 -17.56
C GLU A 272 -7.70 20.52 -18.90
N ILE A 273 -8.36 20.03 -19.96
CA ILE A 273 -8.52 20.71 -21.25
C ILE A 273 -9.77 21.58 -21.19
N GLU A 274 -10.86 21.02 -20.66
CA GLU A 274 -12.12 21.69 -20.36
C GLU A 274 -12.41 21.59 -18.87
N PRO A 275 -13.01 22.62 -18.24
CA PRO A 275 -13.30 22.59 -16.81
C PRO A 275 -14.19 21.41 -16.41
N ILE A 276 -13.77 20.62 -15.43
CA ILE A 276 -14.52 19.47 -14.91
C ILE A 276 -15.13 19.84 -13.57
N GLY A 277 -16.45 20.00 -13.53
CA GLY A 277 -17.18 20.40 -12.33
C GLY A 277 -17.19 19.34 -11.23
N ASP A 278 -17.41 19.77 -9.96
CA ASP A 278 -17.66 18.83 -8.87
C ASP A 278 -18.95 18.04 -9.11
N GLY A 279 -18.90 16.74 -8.86
CA GLY A 279 -20.00 15.84 -9.11
C GLY A 279 -20.18 15.41 -10.57
N ALA A 280 -19.38 15.89 -11.51
CA ALA A 280 -19.45 15.51 -12.91
C ALA A 280 -19.32 13.99 -13.10
N ARG A 281 -20.14 13.46 -14.01
CA ARG A 281 -20.07 12.05 -14.41
C ARG A 281 -19.26 11.94 -15.70
N VAL A 282 -18.19 11.19 -15.64
CA VAL A 282 -17.23 11.05 -16.75
C VAL A 282 -16.90 9.60 -17.03
N GLN A 283 -16.42 9.34 -18.24
CA GLN A 283 -15.75 8.08 -18.58
C GLN A 283 -14.27 8.22 -18.21
N VAL A 284 -13.75 7.33 -17.38
CA VAL A 284 -12.34 7.25 -17.00
C VAL A 284 -11.70 6.12 -17.77
N HIS A 285 -10.63 6.42 -18.48
CA HIS A 285 -9.78 5.42 -19.13
C HIS A 285 -8.47 5.31 -18.34
N VAL A 286 -8.10 4.10 -17.99
CA VAL A 286 -6.84 3.79 -17.28
C VAL A 286 -6.33 2.43 -17.71
N GLY A 287 -5.07 2.34 -18.11
CA GLY A 287 -4.61 1.14 -18.81
C GLY A 287 -5.49 0.84 -20.03
N THR A 288 -5.97 -0.39 -20.13
CA THR A 288 -6.93 -0.80 -21.17
C THR A 288 -8.39 -0.77 -20.67
N ALA A 289 -8.61 -0.46 -19.38
CA ALA A 289 -9.93 -0.37 -18.79
C ALA A 289 -10.60 0.97 -19.10
N HIS A 290 -11.93 0.95 -19.15
CA HIS A 290 -12.75 2.16 -19.14
C HIS A 290 -13.93 1.95 -18.19
N VAL A 291 -14.16 2.92 -17.31
CA VAL A 291 -15.20 2.84 -16.30
C VAL A 291 -15.86 4.21 -16.11
N VAL A 292 -17.13 4.20 -15.71
CA VAL A 292 -17.81 5.44 -15.33
C VAL A 292 -17.36 5.86 -13.96
N ALA A 293 -17.11 7.15 -13.78
CA ALA A 293 -16.79 7.73 -12.49
C ALA A 293 -17.57 9.01 -12.21
N ARG A 294 -17.72 9.32 -10.93
CA ARG A 294 -18.09 10.63 -10.45
C ARG A 294 -16.83 11.36 -9.99
N VAL A 295 -16.59 12.54 -10.51
CA VAL A 295 -15.50 13.42 -10.08
C VAL A 295 -15.89 14.11 -8.80
N VAL A 296 -15.04 14.05 -7.79
CA VAL A 296 -15.21 14.76 -6.52
C VAL A 296 -14.02 15.67 -6.32
N ARG A 297 -14.23 16.97 -6.48
CA ARG A 297 -13.15 17.97 -6.36
C ARG A 297 -12.70 18.13 -4.91
N VAL A 298 -11.40 18.29 -4.72
CA VAL A 298 -10.79 18.51 -3.39
C VAL A 298 -10.12 19.90 -3.32
N GLY A 299 -10.04 20.57 -4.46
CA GLY A 299 -9.49 21.92 -4.62
C GLY A 299 -8.27 21.96 -5.54
N GLY A 300 -8.14 23.03 -6.31
CA GLY A 300 -7.11 23.16 -7.35
C GLY A 300 -7.20 21.99 -8.33
N ARG A 301 -6.05 21.37 -8.63
CA ARG A 301 -5.98 20.21 -9.53
C ARG A 301 -6.34 18.87 -8.86
N TRP A 302 -6.64 18.84 -7.58
CA TRP A 302 -6.87 17.60 -6.83
C TRP A 302 -8.33 17.14 -6.92
N ALA A 303 -8.52 15.87 -7.25
CA ALA A 303 -9.83 15.23 -7.28
C ALA A 303 -9.76 13.77 -6.86
N GLN A 304 -10.86 13.25 -6.29
CA GLN A 304 -11.09 11.84 -6.09
C GLN A 304 -12.08 11.34 -7.14
N LEU A 305 -11.68 10.36 -7.94
CA LEU A 305 -12.57 9.68 -8.88
C LEU A 305 -13.27 8.53 -8.16
N ARG A 306 -14.59 8.57 -8.12
CA ARG A 306 -15.43 7.49 -7.56
C ARG A 306 -15.99 6.64 -8.66
N LEU A 307 -15.47 5.43 -8.78
CA LEU A 307 -15.70 4.52 -9.90
C LEU A 307 -16.93 3.64 -9.65
N VAL A 308 -17.67 3.34 -10.70
CA VAL A 308 -18.82 2.41 -10.66
C VAL A 308 -18.34 0.96 -10.58
N GLN A 309 -17.21 0.65 -11.18
CA GLN A 309 -16.56 -0.66 -11.15
C GLN A 309 -15.11 -0.50 -10.66
N PRO A 310 -14.54 -1.52 -10.00
CA PRO A 310 -13.19 -1.43 -9.52
C PRO A 310 -12.19 -1.52 -10.66
N VAL A 311 -11.08 -0.82 -10.51
CA VAL A 311 -9.92 -0.92 -11.39
C VAL A 311 -8.67 -1.26 -10.60
N VAL A 312 -7.64 -1.68 -11.30
CA VAL A 312 -6.28 -1.87 -10.77
C VAL A 312 -5.35 -0.87 -11.41
N THR A 313 -4.77 -0.03 -10.57
CA THR A 313 -3.82 1.00 -10.99
C THR A 313 -2.62 1.02 -10.04
N ALA A 314 -1.59 1.74 -10.44
CA ALA A 314 -0.46 2.08 -9.58
C ALA A 314 -0.28 3.60 -9.52
N ARG A 315 0.42 4.06 -8.52
CA ARG A 315 0.84 5.45 -8.42
C ARG A 315 1.65 5.84 -9.67
N GLY A 316 1.38 7.02 -10.22
CA GLY A 316 1.99 7.51 -11.45
C GLY A 316 1.32 7.02 -12.74
N ASP A 317 0.30 6.15 -12.66
CA ASP A 317 -0.49 5.82 -13.85
C ASP A 317 -1.27 7.05 -14.34
N ARG A 318 -1.42 7.14 -15.66
CA ARG A 318 -2.18 8.21 -16.28
C ARG A 318 -3.62 7.80 -16.53
N VAL A 319 -4.53 8.74 -16.34
CA VAL A 319 -5.96 8.58 -16.64
C VAL A 319 -6.39 9.61 -17.67
N ILE A 320 -7.33 9.23 -18.53
CA ILE A 320 -8.02 10.15 -19.44
C ILE A 320 -9.48 10.25 -19.02
N LEU A 321 -10.00 11.46 -18.92
CA LEU A 321 -11.37 11.77 -18.55
C LEU A 321 -12.13 12.26 -19.79
N ARG A 322 -13.24 11.59 -20.10
CA ARG A 322 -14.06 11.91 -21.26
C ARG A 322 -15.53 12.09 -20.90
N GLY A 323 -16.16 13.07 -21.54
CA GLY A 323 -17.58 13.16 -21.79
C GLY A 323 -17.88 12.70 -23.22
N ASP A 324 -18.48 13.55 -24.00
CA ASP A 324 -18.59 13.40 -25.45
C ASP A 324 -17.23 13.60 -26.15
N THR A 325 -16.44 14.54 -25.65
CA THR A 325 -15.06 14.83 -26.01
C THR A 325 -14.09 14.48 -24.91
N THR A 326 -12.78 14.62 -25.15
CA THR A 326 -11.74 14.49 -24.12
C THR A 326 -11.72 15.75 -23.26
N LEU A 327 -12.15 15.65 -22.01
CA LEU A 327 -12.22 16.74 -21.04
C LEU A 327 -10.87 17.05 -20.39
N GLY A 328 -10.00 16.05 -20.30
CA GLY A 328 -8.70 16.17 -19.66
C GLY A 328 -8.18 14.80 -19.24
N GLY A 329 -7.24 14.79 -18.34
CA GLY A 329 -6.64 13.59 -17.77
C GLY A 329 -6.00 13.87 -16.45
N GLY A 330 -5.02 13.07 -16.08
CA GLY A 330 -4.27 13.31 -14.85
C GLY A 330 -3.40 12.14 -14.47
N GLU A 331 -2.73 12.30 -13.34
CA GLU A 331 -1.88 11.30 -12.73
C GLU A 331 -2.56 10.70 -11.49
N VAL A 332 -2.54 9.39 -11.37
CA VAL A 332 -2.98 8.67 -10.17
C VAL A 332 -1.96 8.92 -9.07
N ILE A 333 -2.37 9.63 -8.03
CA ILE A 333 -1.54 9.93 -6.86
C ILE A 333 -1.63 8.77 -5.87
N ASP A 334 -2.85 8.32 -5.60
CA ASP A 334 -3.13 7.18 -4.74
C ASP A 334 -4.13 6.24 -5.43
N PRO A 335 -3.72 5.00 -5.77
CA PRO A 335 -4.57 4.03 -6.43
C PRO A 335 -5.61 3.37 -5.52
N ALA A 336 -5.48 3.49 -4.19
CA ALA A 336 -6.40 2.93 -3.21
C ALA A 336 -6.63 3.89 -2.02
N PRO A 337 -7.11 5.12 -2.28
CA PRO A 337 -7.21 6.15 -1.26
C PRO A 337 -8.27 5.84 -0.22
N PRO A 338 -8.15 6.40 1.00
CA PRO A 338 -9.18 6.33 2.02
C PRO A 338 -10.48 6.98 1.51
N ARG A 339 -11.59 6.68 2.19
CA ARG A 339 -12.89 7.26 1.83
C ARG A 339 -12.96 8.77 2.09
N HIS A 340 -12.27 9.22 3.11
CA HIS A 340 -12.16 10.62 3.45
C HIS A 340 -11.24 11.34 2.46
N ARG A 341 -11.64 12.56 2.06
CA ARG A 341 -10.89 13.40 1.14
C ARG A 341 -10.01 14.35 1.94
N ASP A 342 -8.74 14.37 1.66
CA ASP A 342 -7.79 15.24 2.31
C ASP A 342 -6.81 15.79 1.28
N ARG A 343 -6.89 17.10 1.05
CA ARG A 343 -6.00 17.80 0.11
C ARG A 343 -4.56 17.75 0.56
N THR A 344 -4.30 17.97 1.85
CA THR A 344 -2.94 17.96 2.40
C THR A 344 -2.30 16.60 2.19
N ARG A 345 -3.06 15.52 2.46
CA ARG A 345 -2.60 14.16 2.20
C ARG A 345 -2.27 13.94 0.71
N MET A 346 -3.14 14.38 -0.21
CA MET A 346 -2.88 14.26 -1.65
C MET A 346 -1.61 15.00 -2.06
N GLU A 347 -1.39 16.20 -1.54
CA GLU A 347 -0.18 17.00 -1.82
C GLU A 347 1.09 16.32 -1.28
N LEU A 348 1.04 15.75 -0.08
CA LEU A 348 2.15 15.00 0.52
C LEU A 348 2.48 13.74 -0.28
N VAL A 349 1.47 12.93 -0.60
CA VAL A 349 1.67 11.71 -1.40
C VAL A 349 2.22 12.05 -2.79
N ALA A 350 1.72 13.11 -3.44
CA ALA A 350 2.20 13.55 -4.75
C ALA A 350 3.69 13.93 -4.74
N ARG A 351 4.15 14.57 -3.65
CA ARG A 351 5.58 14.93 -3.47
C ARG A 351 6.46 13.73 -3.08
N GLY A 352 5.85 12.56 -2.76
CA GLY A 352 6.59 11.39 -2.27
C GLY A 352 6.75 11.34 -0.77
N ASP A 353 6.20 12.29 -0.02
CA ASP A 353 6.28 12.35 1.43
C ASP A 353 5.15 11.50 2.07
N VAL A 354 5.25 10.19 1.85
CA VAL A 354 4.29 9.22 2.40
C VAL A 354 4.38 9.17 3.93
N ALA A 355 5.58 9.34 4.49
CA ALA A 355 5.80 9.31 5.93
C ALA A 355 4.94 10.34 6.68
N ALA A 356 4.83 11.56 6.14
CA ALA A 356 4.02 12.63 6.73
C ALA A 356 2.51 12.37 6.70
N THR A 357 2.07 11.30 6.03
CA THR A 357 0.65 10.88 6.01
C THR A 357 0.33 9.79 7.03
N ILE A 358 1.31 9.38 7.84
CA ILE A 358 1.18 8.28 8.80
C ILE A 358 1.17 8.84 10.22
N ASP A 359 -0.01 9.11 10.75
CA ASP A 359 -0.23 9.68 12.09
C ASP A 359 -0.22 8.61 13.20
N ALA A 360 -0.30 7.33 12.83
CA ALA A 360 -0.27 6.19 13.74
C ALA A 360 0.16 4.93 12.99
N PRO A 361 0.62 3.85 13.66
CA PRO A 361 0.96 2.60 13.01
C PRO A 361 -0.21 2.01 12.24
N VAL A 362 0.02 1.67 10.99
CA VAL A 362 -0.96 1.04 10.10
C VAL A 362 -0.40 -0.29 9.57
N ARG A 363 -1.28 -1.22 9.22
CA ARG A 363 -0.84 -2.48 8.60
C ARG A 363 -0.25 -2.21 7.22
N ILE A 364 0.86 -2.87 6.91
CA ILE A 364 1.59 -2.71 5.64
C ILE A 364 0.68 -2.89 4.42
N ASP A 365 -0.30 -3.80 4.50
CA ASP A 365 -1.24 -4.05 3.40
C ASP A 365 -2.09 -2.83 3.06
N THR A 366 -2.33 -1.94 4.03
CA THR A 366 -3.08 -0.70 3.84
C THR A 366 -2.33 0.34 3.01
N LEU A 367 -0.99 0.35 3.09
CA LEU A 367 -0.13 1.35 2.44
C LEU A 367 0.79 0.74 1.38
N ARG A 368 0.77 -0.58 1.15
CA ARG A 368 1.68 -1.26 0.21
C ARG A 368 1.77 -0.56 -1.14
N HIS A 369 0.64 -0.08 -1.66
CA HIS A 369 0.54 0.64 -2.94
C HIS A 369 1.21 2.03 -2.96
N LEU A 370 1.61 2.56 -1.81
CA LEU A 370 2.36 3.81 -1.66
C LEU A 370 3.83 3.58 -1.25
N LEU A 371 4.22 2.34 -0.92
CA LEU A 371 5.54 2.00 -0.39
C LEU A 371 6.55 1.61 -1.48
N ASP A 372 6.28 1.90 -2.74
CA ASP A 372 7.21 1.66 -3.83
C ASP A 372 8.57 2.34 -3.55
N GLY A 373 9.64 1.53 -3.44
CA GLY A 373 10.99 2.02 -3.26
C GLY A 373 11.35 2.48 -1.85
N GLU A 374 10.68 2.00 -0.81
CA GLU A 374 10.95 2.33 0.61
C GLU A 374 10.99 3.84 0.86
N PRO A 375 9.84 4.53 0.98
CA PRO A 375 9.80 5.98 1.16
C PRO A 375 10.62 6.41 2.38
N ALA A 376 11.38 7.51 2.23
CA ALA A 376 12.18 8.07 3.31
C ALA A 376 11.31 8.40 4.54
N GLY A 377 11.80 8.08 5.75
CA GLY A 377 11.10 8.36 7.00
C GLY A 377 9.98 7.39 7.35
N VAL A 378 9.73 6.35 6.55
CA VAL A 378 8.84 5.25 6.88
C VAL A 378 9.65 4.11 7.50
N GLU A 379 9.21 3.64 8.66
CA GLU A 379 9.81 2.52 9.39
C GLU A 379 8.85 1.33 9.41
N ARG A 380 9.39 0.15 9.66
CA ARG A 380 8.61 -1.10 9.67
C ARG A 380 8.96 -1.96 10.88
N ALA A 381 7.92 -2.52 11.51
CA ALA A 381 8.05 -3.56 12.52
C ALA A 381 7.02 -4.68 12.26
N GLY A 382 7.48 -5.83 11.80
CA GLY A 382 6.59 -6.93 11.40
C GLY A 382 5.61 -6.51 10.29
N GLU A 383 4.32 -6.58 10.57
CA GLU A 383 3.24 -6.17 9.64
C GLU A 383 2.85 -4.70 9.76
N TRP A 384 3.53 -3.93 10.62
CA TRP A 384 3.20 -2.53 10.89
C TRP A 384 4.19 -1.59 10.24
N VAL A 385 3.68 -0.51 9.68
CA VAL A 385 4.43 0.64 9.16
C VAL A 385 4.01 1.90 9.89
N PHE A 386 4.99 2.78 10.15
CA PHE A 386 4.80 4.03 10.87
C PHE A 386 5.86 5.04 10.43
N SER A 387 5.63 6.33 10.70
CA SER A 387 6.64 7.34 10.43
C SER A 387 7.68 7.39 11.56
N ARG A 388 8.92 7.73 11.19
CA ARG A 388 10.00 7.96 12.17
C ARG A 388 9.65 9.08 13.14
N ALA A 389 8.96 10.11 12.66
CA ALA A 389 8.49 11.22 13.50
C ALA A 389 7.54 10.71 14.58
N TRP A 390 6.52 9.93 14.20
CA TRP A 390 5.59 9.33 15.15
C TRP A 390 6.30 8.45 16.19
N LEU A 391 7.29 7.65 15.80
CA LEU A 391 8.05 6.81 16.73
C LEU A 391 8.82 7.66 17.75
N SER A 392 9.41 8.77 17.29
CA SER A 392 10.11 9.73 18.17
C SER A 392 9.15 10.42 19.14
N ASP A 393 7.98 10.84 18.66
CA ASP A 393 6.95 11.46 19.50
C ASP A 393 6.43 10.48 20.56
N LEU A 394 6.20 9.22 20.18
CA LEU A 394 5.82 8.15 21.11
C LEU A 394 6.90 7.92 22.18
N GLU A 395 8.18 7.92 21.78
CA GLU A 395 9.28 7.77 22.74
C GLU A 395 9.29 8.92 23.74
N GLN A 396 9.15 10.16 23.29
CA GLN A 396 9.12 11.34 24.15
C GLN A 396 7.92 11.33 25.08
N GLU A 397 6.73 10.99 24.57
CA GLU A 397 5.52 10.87 25.37
C GLU A 397 5.69 9.83 26.50
N LEU A 398 6.16 8.62 26.13
CA LEU A 398 6.34 7.55 27.10
C LEU A 398 7.42 7.89 28.14
N ARG A 399 8.52 8.52 27.72
CA ARG A 399 9.58 9.00 28.62
C ARG A 399 9.03 10.01 29.62
N GLY A 400 8.31 11.03 29.17
CA GLY A 400 7.67 12.02 30.04
C GLY A 400 6.66 11.39 31.02
N ARG A 401 5.90 10.40 30.59
CA ARG A 401 4.96 9.66 31.46
C ARG A 401 5.68 8.81 32.51
N ILE A 402 6.83 8.22 32.17
CA ILE A 402 7.64 7.44 33.12
C ILE A 402 8.31 8.37 34.13
N GLU A 403 8.84 9.51 33.69
CA GLU A 403 9.49 10.50 34.56
C GLU A 403 8.52 11.19 35.53
N ALA A 404 7.27 11.36 35.10
CA ALA A 404 6.18 11.90 35.95
C ALA A 404 5.50 10.84 36.82
N ALA A 405 5.85 9.56 36.72
CA ALA A 405 5.26 8.49 37.48
C ALA A 405 5.66 8.55 38.96
N ASP A 406 4.81 8.01 39.85
CA ASP A 406 5.08 7.87 41.27
C ASP A 406 6.39 7.08 41.48
N PRO A 407 7.37 7.60 42.22
CA PRO A 407 8.60 6.87 42.55
C PRO A 407 8.37 5.51 43.23
N LEU A 408 7.22 5.32 43.88
CA LEU A 408 6.81 4.03 44.49
C LEU A 408 6.35 3.01 43.42
N ASP A 409 5.88 3.47 42.26
CA ASP A 409 5.44 2.63 41.13
C ASP A 409 5.91 3.26 39.81
N PRO A 410 7.25 3.37 39.63
CA PRO A 410 7.80 4.02 38.46
C PRO A 410 7.47 3.22 37.20
N GLY A 411 6.97 3.91 36.18
CA GLY A 411 6.68 3.31 34.90
C GLY A 411 5.37 3.80 34.29
N ALA A 412 5.26 3.67 32.98
CA ALA A 412 4.07 4.01 32.22
C ALA A 412 3.30 2.76 31.80
N ALA A 413 1.98 2.87 31.72
CA ALA A 413 1.16 1.79 31.15
C ALA A 413 1.52 1.58 29.67
N ILE A 414 1.54 0.32 29.25
CA ILE A 414 1.74 -0.04 27.85
C ILE A 414 0.61 0.57 27.00
N PRO A 415 0.92 1.30 25.92
CA PRO A 415 -0.09 1.84 25.02
C PRO A 415 -1.03 0.75 24.48
N ALA A 416 -2.31 1.06 24.41
CA ALA A 416 -3.30 0.17 23.81
C ALA A 416 -3.14 0.18 22.28
N GLY A 417 -2.98 -0.99 21.66
CA GLY A 417 -2.88 -1.15 20.20
C GLY A 417 -2.23 -2.49 19.84
N GLU A 418 -2.74 -3.12 18.79
CA GLU A 418 -2.17 -4.38 18.28
C GLU A 418 -0.70 -4.23 17.84
N TRP A 419 -0.32 -3.02 17.43
CA TRP A 419 1.03 -2.66 17.01
C TRP A 419 2.05 -2.66 18.17
N ALA A 420 1.58 -2.52 19.42
CA ALA A 420 2.47 -2.31 20.56
C ALA A 420 3.50 -3.45 20.74
N THR A 421 3.08 -4.69 20.50
CA THR A 421 3.99 -5.85 20.60
C THR A 421 5.13 -5.80 19.58
N ALA A 422 4.88 -5.25 18.40
CA ALA A 422 5.88 -5.17 17.33
C ALA A 422 6.77 -3.91 17.45
N VAL A 423 6.19 -2.76 17.87
CA VAL A 423 6.87 -1.46 17.82
C VAL A 423 7.61 -1.14 19.12
N LEU A 424 7.05 -1.46 20.29
CA LEU A 424 7.68 -1.12 21.57
C LEU A 424 9.10 -1.68 21.76
N PRO A 425 9.46 -2.87 21.25
CA PRO A 425 10.84 -3.37 21.33
C PRO A 425 11.88 -2.49 20.61
N LEU A 426 11.45 -1.57 19.73
CA LEU A 426 12.33 -0.62 19.04
C LEU A 426 12.70 0.57 19.93
N LEU A 427 11.98 0.79 21.05
CA LEU A 427 12.17 1.90 21.97
C LEU A 427 13.07 1.49 23.15
N PRO A 428 13.81 2.44 23.74
CA PRO A 428 14.77 2.18 24.81
C PRO A 428 14.10 2.02 26.18
N PHE A 429 13.02 1.23 26.26
CA PHE A 429 12.27 0.98 27.48
C PHE A 429 12.33 -0.49 27.86
N GLU A 430 12.40 -0.76 29.16
CA GLU A 430 12.28 -2.10 29.74
C GLU A 430 10.83 -2.41 30.07
N ARG A 431 10.34 -3.55 29.58
CA ARG A 431 9.02 -4.04 29.95
C ARG A 431 9.11 -4.86 31.23
N ARG A 432 8.39 -4.44 32.28
CA ARG A 432 8.21 -5.19 33.52
C ARG A 432 6.71 -5.41 33.77
N GLY A 433 6.25 -6.63 33.53
CA GLY A 433 4.81 -6.95 33.60
C GLY A 433 3.97 -6.14 32.60
N ALA A 434 3.03 -5.35 33.10
CA ALA A 434 2.13 -4.50 32.32
C ALA A 434 2.63 -3.06 32.15
N ARG A 435 3.88 -2.76 32.50
CA ARG A 435 4.44 -1.41 32.47
C ARG A 435 5.76 -1.33 31.72
N LEU A 436 6.06 -0.13 31.23
CA LEU A 436 7.33 0.26 30.63
C LEU A 436 8.12 1.10 31.61
N HIS A 437 9.42 0.86 31.71
CA HIS A 437 10.35 1.54 32.61
C HIS A 437 11.56 2.06 31.85
N LEU A 438 12.19 3.11 32.33
CA LEU A 438 13.54 3.47 31.91
C LEU A 438 14.55 2.46 32.47
N ALA A 439 15.59 2.17 31.69
CA ALA A 439 16.64 1.27 32.12
C ALA A 439 17.28 1.73 33.43
N GLY A 440 17.45 0.81 34.38
CA GLY A 440 18.06 1.08 35.67
C GLY A 440 17.16 1.80 36.70
N VAL A 441 15.95 2.23 36.33
CA VAL A 441 15.01 2.83 37.29
C VAL A 441 14.30 1.72 38.06
N VAL A 442 14.44 1.78 39.38
CA VAL A 442 13.75 0.90 40.34
C VAL A 442 12.88 1.72 41.25
N ALA A 443 11.80 1.14 41.72
CA ALA A 443 10.94 1.78 42.71
C ALA A 443 11.72 2.07 43.99
N SER A 444 11.57 3.27 44.55
CA SER A 444 12.23 3.70 45.76
C SER A 444 11.35 4.62 46.56
N LEU A 445 11.59 4.68 47.87
CA LEU A 445 10.88 5.61 48.76
C LEU A 445 11.30 7.06 48.51
N GLY A 446 12.56 7.27 48.08
CA GLY A 446 13.08 8.62 47.84
C GLY A 446 12.87 9.54 49.04
N GLU A 447 12.24 10.69 48.83
CA GLU A 447 11.92 11.66 49.91
C GLU A 447 10.92 11.12 50.94
N ARG A 448 10.24 10.03 50.64
CA ARG A 448 9.25 9.39 51.52
C ARG A 448 9.83 8.32 52.46
N GLU A 449 11.16 8.17 52.52
CA GLU A 449 11.82 7.17 53.37
C GLU A 449 11.41 7.34 54.84
N ALA A 450 11.30 8.60 55.33
CA ALA A 450 10.85 8.90 56.69
C ALA A 450 9.42 8.42 56.96
N GLU A 451 8.51 8.53 55.98
CA GLU A 451 7.13 8.03 56.09
C GLU A 451 7.11 6.49 56.13
N GLY A 452 7.94 5.84 55.33
CA GLY A 452 8.09 4.39 55.31
C GLY A 452 8.54 3.86 56.67
N VAL A 453 9.59 4.45 57.20
CA VAL A 453 10.13 4.10 58.54
C VAL A 453 9.11 4.36 59.64
N ALA A 454 8.36 5.46 59.56
CA ALA A 454 7.30 5.76 60.54
C ALA A 454 6.18 4.71 60.50
N LEU A 455 5.74 4.30 59.32
CA LEU A 455 4.73 3.25 59.15
C LEU A 455 5.23 1.91 59.72
N GLU A 456 6.45 1.51 59.40
CA GLU A 456 7.05 0.27 59.92
C GLU A 456 7.13 0.26 61.45
N ARG A 457 7.53 1.38 62.03
CA ARG A 457 7.58 1.51 63.50
C ARG A 457 6.20 1.36 64.08
N THR A 458 5.19 2.01 63.50
CA THR A 458 3.79 1.88 63.96
C THR A 458 3.29 0.44 63.89
N LEU A 459 3.64 -0.28 62.82
CA LEU A 459 3.30 -1.69 62.62
C LEU A 459 4.06 -2.61 63.60
N ALA A 460 5.32 -2.31 63.89
CA ALA A 460 6.14 -3.05 64.83
C ALA A 460 5.58 -2.89 66.27
N ASP A 461 5.21 -1.66 66.66
CA ASP A 461 4.63 -1.36 67.96
C ASP A 461 3.23 -2.03 68.16
N ALA A 462 2.49 -2.20 67.04
CA ALA A 462 1.19 -2.89 67.06
C ALA A 462 1.31 -4.44 67.16
N GLY A 463 2.50 -5.00 66.92
CA GLY A 463 2.75 -6.43 66.99
C GLY A 463 1.87 -7.24 66.03
N SER A 464 1.03 -8.16 66.59
CA SER A 464 0.11 -8.98 65.78
C SER A 464 -1.26 -8.33 65.51
N SER A 465 -1.47 -7.08 65.85
CA SER A 465 -2.71 -6.34 65.59
C SER A 465 -2.69 -5.71 64.20
N ALA A 466 -3.84 -5.72 63.52
CA ALA A 466 -4.00 -5.07 62.23
C ALA A 466 -4.06 -3.55 62.40
N THR A 467 -3.18 -2.82 61.71
CA THR A 467 -3.12 -1.37 61.76
C THR A 467 -3.75 -0.79 60.50
N LYS A 468 -4.55 0.26 60.65
CA LYS A 468 -5.11 0.98 59.51
C LYS A 468 -4.00 1.71 58.75
N ILE A 469 -4.05 1.63 57.44
CA ILE A 469 -3.13 2.32 56.53
C ILE A 469 -3.87 3.44 55.81
N ASP A 470 -3.28 4.64 55.80
CA ASP A 470 -3.84 5.82 55.12
C ASP A 470 -3.29 5.96 53.71
N ASP A 471 -2.11 5.40 53.42
CA ASP A 471 -1.48 5.39 52.11
C ASP A 471 -1.32 3.96 51.57
N ALA A 472 -2.21 3.61 50.64
CA ALA A 472 -2.22 2.29 50.03
C ALA A 472 -1.02 2.08 49.08
N GLY A 473 -0.48 3.16 48.46
CA GLY A 473 0.69 3.13 47.56
C GLY A 473 1.95 2.77 48.36
N LEU A 474 2.21 3.49 49.44
CA LEU A 474 3.33 3.24 50.36
C LEU A 474 3.28 1.83 50.93
N ALA A 475 2.10 1.42 51.40
CA ALA A 475 1.92 0.08 51.96
C ALA A 475 2.15 -1.03 50.91
N ARG A 476 1.70 -0.83 49.67
CA ARG A 476 1.96 -1.76 48.55
C ARG A 476 3.46 -1.86 48.24
N PHE A 477 4.15 -0.71 48.21
CA PHE A 477 5.59 -0.69 47.98
C PHE A 477 6.33 -1.47 49.07
N LEU A 478 6.04 -1.21 50.34
CA LEU A 478 6.67 -1.90 51.50
C LEU A 478 6.32 -3.40 51.53
N GLU A 479 5.11 -3.80 51.11
CA GLU A 479 4.75 -5.20 50.94
C GLU A 479 5.59 -5.91 49.88
N LEU A 480 5.80 -5.25 48.70
CA LEU A 480 6.66 -5.78 47.64
C LEU A 480 8.12 -5.92 48.07
N GLN A 481 8.57 -5.05 49.01
CA GLN A 481 9.90 -5.16 49.62
C GLN A 481 9.96 -6.19 50.76
N GLY A 482 8.82 -6.85 51.08
CA GLY A 482 8.74 -7.81 52.15
C GLY A 482 8.79 -7.21 53.57
N ARG A 483 8.64 -5.89 53.68
CA ARG A 483 8.76 -5.13 54.95
C ARG A 483 7.47 -5.15 55.79
N LEU A 484 6.32 -5.35 55.18
CA LEU A 484 5.01 -5.53 55.82
C LEU A 484 4.15 -6.54 55.03
N VAL A 485 2.98 -6.89 55.60
CA VAL A 485 1.95 -7.70 54.95
C VAL A 485 0.62 -6.96 54.99
N ARG A 486 -0.01 -6.73 53.85
CA ARG A 486 -1.35 -6.11 53.81
C ARG A 486 -2.43 -7.14 54.13
N LEU A 487 -3.35 -6.76 54.98
CA LEU A 487 -4.50 -7.56 55.41
C LEU A 487 -5.81 -7.09 54.75
N GLY A 488 -5.71 -6.61 53.49
CA GLY A 488 -6.80 -6.02 52.74
C GLY A 488 -6.45 -4.61 52.25
N PRO A 489 -7.42 -3.85 51.73
CA PRO A 489 -7.17 -2.53 51.16
C PRO A 489 -6.74 -1.47 52.17
N GLU A 490 -7.22 -1.57 53.41
CA GLU A 490 -7.08 -0.53 54.44
C GLU A 490 -6.27 -0.95 55.66
N HIS A 491 -5.76 -2.17 55.74
CA HIS A 491 -5.07 -2.68 56.93
C HIS A 491 -3.78 -3.41 56.52
N ALA A 492 -2.76 -3.28 57.37
CA ALA A 492 -1.51 -3.99 57.27
C ALA A 492 -0.99 -4.45 58.64
N ILE A 493 -0.02 -5.32 58.63
CA ILE A 493 0.72 -5.81 59.78
C ILE A 493 2.22 -5.82 59.43
N GLY A 494 3.06 -5.57 60.40
CA GLY A 494 4.51 -5.73 60.24
C GLY A 494 4.88 -7.18 59.89
N ARG A 495 5.96 -7.37 59.17
CA ARG A 495 6.41 -8.69 58.75
C ARG A 495 6.60 -9.64 59.92
N ASP A 496 7.27 -9.18 60.96
CA ASP A 496 7.55 -9.97 62.15
C ASP A 496 6.25 -10.33 62.91
N GLY A 497 5.28 -9.39 63.01
CA GLY A 497 3.96 -9.65 63.59
C GLY A 497 3.15 -10.68 62.83
N TYR A 498 3.23 -10.66 61.48
CA TYR A 498 2.60 -11.65 60.59
C TYR A 498 3.22 -13.05 60.78
N GLU A 499 4.55 -13.17 60.81
CA GLU A 499 5.24 -14.44 61.04
C GLU A 499 4.97 -14.99 62.41
N ALA A 500 5.00 -14.16 63.45
CA ALA A 500 4.62 -14.58 64.83
C ALA A 500 3.19 -15.11 64.90
N ALA A 501 2.23 -14.41 64.24
CA ALA A 501 0.85 -14.89 64.20
C ALA A 501 0.71 -16.21 63.40
N ARG A 502 1.49 -16.38 62.37
CA ARG A 502 1.58 -17.61 61.57
C ARG A 502 2.12 -18.77 62.40
N ASP A 503 3.17 -18.56 63.17
CA ASP A 503 3.77 -19.60 64.02
C ASP A 503 2.79 -20.07 65.09
N VAL A 504 2.06 -19.15 65.72
CA VAL A 504 0.97 -19.47 66.66
C VAL A 504 -0.12 -20.31 66.00
N LEU A 505 -0.53 -19.94 64.75
CA LEU A 505 -1.51 -20.69 63.99
C LEU A 505 -1.01 -22.12 63.68
N LEU A 506 0.22 -22.25 63.20
CA LEU A 506 0.82 -23.53 62.85
C LEU A 506 0.93 -24.44 64.06
N ALA A 507 1.41 -23.94 65.18
CA ALA A 507 1.53 -24.69 66.43
C ALA A 507 0.17 -25.23 66.91
N GLU A 508 -0.87 -24.40 66.92
CA GLU A 508 -2.20 -24.85 67.35
C GLU A 508 -2.83 -25.87 66.37
N CYS A 509 -2.69 -25.62 65.07
CA CYS A 509 -3.19 -26.56 64.06
C CYS A 509 -2.45 -27.88 64.07
N HIS A 510 -1.15 -27.91 64.35
CA HIS A 510 -0.40 -29.18 64.50
C HIS A 510 -0.85 -29.92 65.77
N ALA A 511 -1.12 -29.24 66.86
CA ALA A 511 -1.52 -29.85 68.11
C ALA A 511 -2.97 -30.36 68.11
N ARG A 512 -3.89 -29.69 67.39
CA ARG A 512 -5.34 -29.95 67.48
C ARG A 512 -5.99 -30.30 66.14
N GLY A 513 -5.29 -30.18 65.03
CA GLY A 513 -5.77 -30.45 63.67
C GLY A 513 -6.49 -29.27 63.01
N ASP A 514 -7.03 -28.34 63.79
CA ASP A 514 -7.76 -27.15 63.30
C ASP A 514 -7.69 -25.98 64.30
N ILE A 515 -8.17 -24.80 63.88
CA ILE A 515 -8.30 -23.64 64.73
C ILE A 515 -9.60 -22.86 64.42
N ALA A 516 -10.31 -22.46 65.51
CA ALA A 516 -11.44 -21.55 65.39
C ALA A 516 -11.01 -20.11 65.58
N LEU A 517 -11.77 -19.13 65.00
CA LEU A 517 -11.48 -17.70 65.07
C LEU A 517 -11.34 -17.21 66.52
N ALA A 518 -12.25 -17.65 67.45
CA ALA A 518 -12.21 -17.24 68.88
C ALA A 518 -10.90 -17.72 69.53
N ARG A 519 -10.50 -18.95 69.31
CA ARG A 519 -9.27 -19.52 69.83
C ARG A 519 -8.02 -18.81 69.30
N PHE A 520 -7.99 -18.50 67.99
CA PHE A 520 -6.88 -17.77 67.43
C PHE A 520 -6.74 -16.37 67.98
N ARG A 521 -7.85 -15.66 68.09
CA ARG A 521 -7.93 -14.35 68.79
C ARG A 521 -7.31 -14.40 70.20
N ASP A 522 -7.74 -15.38 70.97
CA ASP A 522 -7.32 -15.49 72.40
C ASP A 522 -5.82 -15.84 72.52
N LEU A 523 -5.29 -16.67 71.60
CA LEU A 523 -3.87 -17.01 71.57
C LEU A 523 -2.97 -15.83 71.18
N LEU A 524 -3.46 -14.97 70.29
CA LEU A 524 -2.71 -13.78 69.86
C LEU A 524 -2.93 -12.58 70.78
N GLY A 525 -3.98 -12.56 71.58
CA GLY A 525 -4.36 -11.41 72.40
C GLY A 525 -4.82 -10.20 71.62
N VAL A 526 -5.39 -10.40 70.42
CA VAL A 526 -5.79 -9.33 69.48
C VAL A 526 -7.32 -9.19 69.43
N GLY A 527 -7.81 -8.18 68.72
CA GLY A 527 -9.22 -7.98 68.43
C GLY A 527 -9.82 -9.06 67.53
N ARG A 528 -11.14 -9.25 67.56
CA ARG A 528 -11.84 -10.22 66.69
C ARG A 528 -11.65 -9.91 65.23
N ARG A 529 -11.64 -8.61 64.85
CA ARG A 529 -11.43 -8.13 63.49
C ARG A 529 -10.02 -8.49 62.99
N ASP A 530 -9.01 -8.25 63.82
CA ASP A 530 -7.61 -8.49 63.48
C ASP A 530 -7.36 -9.98 63.27
N ALA A 531 -7.86 -10.83 64.18
CA ALA A 531 -7.79 -12.29 64.04
C ALA A 531 -8.48 -12.79 62.76
N GLN A 532 -9.61 -12.17 62.38
CA GLN A 532 -10.32 -12.50 61.15
C GLN A 532 -9.50 -12.12 59.90
N LEU A 533 -8.98 -10.89 59.82
CA LEU A 533 -8.15 -10.42 58.70
C LEU A 533 -6.90 -11.30 58.52
N LEU A 534 -6.24 -11.67 59.60
CA LEU A 534 -5.09 -12.56 59.56
C LEU A 534 -5.45 -13.95 59.03
N LEU A 535 -6.55 -14.55 59.50
CA LEU A 535 -6.99 -15.85 59.01
C LEU A 535 -7.41 -15.82 57.55
N GLU A 536 -8.04 -14.75 57.09
CA GLU A 536 -8.38 -14.55 55.68
C GLU A 536 -7.12 -14.41 54.80
N ARG A 537 -6.11 -13.70 55.31
CA ARG A 537 -4.81 -13.59 54.64
C ARG A 537 -4.08 -14.94 54.59
N PHE A 538 -4.07 -15.72 55.64
CA PHE A 538 -3.51 -17.08 55.63
C PHE A 538 -4.23 -18.02 54.66
N ASP A 539 -5.55 -17.86 54.51
CA ASP A 539 -6.31 -18.59 53.48
C ASP A 539 -5.86 -18.19 52.06
N GLN A 540 -5.63 -16.88 51.80
CA GLN A 540 -5.15 -16.34 50.55
C GLN A 540 -3.70 -16.79 50.24
N ASP A 541 -2.82 -16.74 51.23
CA ASP A 541 -1.42 -17.17 51.09
C ASP A 541 -1.28 -18.69 51.02
N GLY A 542 -2.39 -19.43 51.09
CA GLY A 542 -2.40 -20.89 50.96
C GLY A 542 -1.87 -21.64 52.19
N VAL A 543 -1.75 -20.97 53.34
CA VAL A 543 -1.34 -21.60 54.59
C VAL A 543 -2.49 -22.43 55.14
N THR A 544 -3.70 -21.87 55.13
CA THR A 544 -4.91 -22.53 55.63
C THR A 544 -6.00 -22.65 54.58
N ARG A 545 -7.03 -23.39 54.90
CA ARG A 545 -8.33 -23.38 54.21
C ARG A 545 -9.45 -23.41 55.22
N ARG A 546 -10.53 -22.71 54.94
CA ARG A 546 -11.73 -22.66 55.78
C ARG A 546 -12.54 -23.96 55.64
N VAL A 547 -12.95 -24.56 56.72
CA VAL A 547 -13.85 -25.72 56.81
C VAL A 547 -14.90 -25.41 57.87
N GLY A 548 -16.11 -25.01 57.43
CA GLY A 548 -17.14 -24.51 58.35
C GLY A 548 -16.69 -23.24 59.10
N ASP A 549 -16.72 -23.27 60.43
CA ASP A 549 -16.26 -22.17 61.29
C ASP A 549 -14.79 -22.29 61.71
N ARG A 550 -14.10 -23.30 61.21
CA ARG A 550 -12.69 -23.58 61.53
C ARG A 550 -11.78 -23.47 60.32
N ARG A 551 -10.49 -23.38 60.59
CA ARG A 551 -9.45 -23.46 59.56
C ARG A 551 -8.53 -24.62 59.80
N VAL A 552 -8.14 -25.28 58.75
CA VAL A 552 -7.19 -26.40 58.74
C VAL A 552 -6.02 -26.08 57.86
N LEU A 553 -4.84 -26.62 58.12
CA LEU A 553 -3.66 -26.48 57.28
C LEU A 553 -3.89 -27.06 55.91
N ARG A 554 -3.39 -26.42 54.88
CA ARG A 554 -3.29 -27.00 53.54
C ARG A 554 -2.14 -28.00 53.49
N ARG A 555 -2.31 -29.12 52.75
CA ARG A 555 -1.25 -30.11 52.55
C ARG A 555 -0.05 -29.40 51.85
N GLY A 556 1.11 -29.42 52.51
CA GLY A 556 2.34 -28.77 52.05
C GLY A 556 2.63 -27.38 52.65
N ALA A 557 1.79 -26.86 53.56
CA ALA A 557 2.01 -25.55 54.17
C ALA A 557 3.27 -25.50 55.08
N ALA A 558 3.74 -26.64 55.56
CA ALA A 558 4.94 -26.72 56.40
C ALA A 558 6.27 -26.61 55.64
N ALA A 559 6.29 -26.72 54.32
CA ALA A 559 7.52 -26.78 53.50
C ALA A 559 7.92 -25.47 52.80
N ARG A 560 7.13 -24.37 52.98
CA ARG A 560 7.41 -23.09 52.31
C ARG A 560 7.95 -22.00 53.25
N SER A 561 8.85 -22.39 54.15
CA SER A 561 9.63 -21.43 54.91
C SER A 561 11.04 -21.39 54.33
N THR A 562 11.38 -20.37 53.60
CA THR A 562 12.69 -20.05 52.99
C THR A 562 12.79 -20.24 51.50
N GLN A 563 12.29 -19.26 50.76
CA GLN A 563 13.01 -18.75 49.56
C GLN A 563 12.51 -17.33 49.29
N PRO A 564 13.40 -16.32 49.30
CA PRO A 564 13.07 -15.00 48.75
C PRO A 564 13.09 -15.13 47.24
N SER A 565 12.03 -14.71 46.56
CA SER A 565 11.95 -14.55 45.12
C SER A 565 12.41 -13.18 44.67
#